data_ce683f2da1a4f3f12c26449fc07cd29d
#
_entry.id   ce683f2da1a4f3f12c26449fc07cd29d
#
_cell.length_a   1.000
_cell.length_b   1.000
_cell.length_c   1.000
_cell.angle_alpha   90.00
_cell.angle_beta   90.00
_cell.angle_gamma   90.00
#
_symmetry.space_group_name_H-M   'P 1'
#
loop_
_entity.id
_entity.type
_entity.pdbx_description
1 polymer ?
#
loop_
_entity_poly.entity_id
_entity_poly.type
_entity_poly.pdbx_seq_one_letter_code
_entity_poly.pdbx_strand_id
1 'polypeptide(L)'
;MQISIIDDSGVWDDFIDSSPYGTLFHKWGFLETIEKHTGYTLLPYGMYAKDKLVCIFPVFLKTNYGANVILSPPPRTGVPYMGFVMSEEYDTLTQNGKEVRMREVIQELTGKLDELSPIYVSIQVVPSFIDVREFKWNDYSIEPLFTYYLSTDAPLEKILKEFSRSTKSATKKIMENKFDMEIRESTDLAPFYEILSKRYEEQGIKFPIISIEYLEDLLRLYPDNIRLSYVYDGDNNIIGSSLAIIYKGKVISWMGTPKPDVSLPVNDLIFWELIKIAKDTNRTFEIGGADTRRLCAFKARFNPSLETNYRVFRRRHIGAMAEWVYMNVYKKSSGLM
;
A
#
# COMPACT_ATOMS: atom_id res chain seq x y z
N MET A 1 19.55 -21.62 -7.14
CA MET A 1 19.44 -20.16 -6.91
C MET A 1 20.20 -19.82 -5.64
N GLN A 2 20.69 -18.61 -5.46
CA GLN A 2 21.38 -18.17 -4.23
C GLN A 2 20.61 -16.97 -3.64
N ILE A 3 20.42 -16.95 -2.31
CA ILE A 3 19.81 -15.85 -1.57
C ILE A 3 20.84 -15.21 -0.64
N SER A 4 20.91 -13.88 -0.62
CA SER A 4 21.79 -13.10 0.27
C SER A 4 21.14 -11.78 0.66
N ILE A 5 21.67 -11.14 1.70
CA ILE A 5 21.32 -9.77 2.04
C ILE A 5 21.97 -8.84 1.00
N ILE A 6 21.21 -7.83 0.56
CA ILE A 6 21.72 -6.69 -0.21
C ILE A 6 21.85 -5.53 0.78
N ASP A 7 23.04 -4.98 0.89
CA ASP A 7 23.38 -3.82 1.73
C ASP A 7 23.67 -2.56 0.91
N ASP A 8 23.67 -2.67 -0.42
CA ASP A 8 23.83 -1.57 -1.36
C ASP A 8 22.46 -1.01 -1.77
N SER A 9 22.15 0.16 -1.26
CA SER A 9 20.89 0.87 -1.56
C SER A 9 20.77 1.24 -3.04
N GLY A 10 21.88 1.51 -3.74
CA GLY A 10 21.87 1.82 -5.18
C GLY A 10 21.45 0.60 -5.99
N VAL A 11 22.07 -0.55 -5.75
CA VAL A 11 21.72 -1.82 -6.41
C VAL A 11 20.24 -2.17 -6.15
N TRP A 12 19.78 -1.97 -4.92
CA TRP A 12 18.40 -2.22 -4.55
C TRP A 12 17.42 -1.29 -5.29
N ASP A 13 17.68 0.00 -5.25
CA ASP A 13 16.79 1.02 -5.83
C ASP A 13 16.76 0.97 -7.36
N ASP A 14 17.90 0.70 -8.01
CA ASP A 14 17.98 0.49 -9.47
C ASP A 14 17.14 -0.73 -9.90
N PHE A 15 17.17 -1.81 -9.10
CA PHE A 15 16.34 -2.97 -9.36
C PHE A 15 14.83 -2.64 -9.22
N ILE A 16 14.45 -1.87 -8.20
CA ILE A 16 13.06 -1.43 -8.03
C ILE A 16 12.63 -0.55 -9.20
N ASP A 17 13.48 0.36 -9.66
CA ASP A 17 13.15 1.28 -10.74
C ASP A 17 13.02 0.57 -12.10
N SER A 18 13.79 -0.47 -12.35
CA SER A 18 13.69 -1.27 -13.58
C SER A 18 12.50 -2.26 -13.57
N SER A 19 12.13 -2.79 -12.41
CA SER A 19 11.10 -3.82 -12.31
C SER A 19 9.67 -3.28 -12.52
N PRO A 20 8.79 -3.93 -13.30
CA PRO A 20 7.37 -3.56 -13.41
C PRO A 20 6.58 -3.78 -12.11
N TYR A 21 7.11 -4.56 -11.18
CA TYR A 21 6.50 -4.89 -9.89
C TYR A 21 6.93 -3.95 -8.76
N GLY A 22 7.99 -3.15 -8.98
CA GLY A 22 8.51 -2.21 -7.99
C GLY A 22 7.55 -1.08 -7.68
N THR A 23 7.43 -0.72 -6.40
CA THR A 23 6.62 0.41 -5.93
C THR A 23 7.45 1.31 -5.04
N LEU A 24 6.96 2.51 -4.71
CA LEU A 24 7.64 3.40 -3.76
C LEU A 24 7.87 2.73 -2.40
N PHE A 25 6.95 1.85 -1.99
CA PHE A 25 7.05 1.11 -0.73
C PHE A 25 8.25 0.16 -0.66
N HIS A 26 8.86 -0.19 -1.80
CA HIS A 26 10.05 -1.04 -1.89
C HIS A 26 11.35 -0.26 -1.93
N LYS A 27 11.34 1.06 -2.09
CA LYS A 27 12.55 1.88 -2.14
C LYS A 27 13.30 1.82 -0.82
N TRP A 28 14.62 1.80 -0.89
CA TRP A 28 15.49 1.61 0.26
C TRP A 28 15.18 2.55 1.42
N GLY A 29 15.11 3.85 1.16
CA GLY A 29 14.82 4.84 2.19
C GLY A 29 13.42 4.68 2.81
N PHE A 30 12.43 4.12 2.05
CA PHE A 30 11.13 3.78 2.60
C PHE A 30 11.22 2.62 3.59
N LEU A 31 11.99 1.57 3.23
CA LEU A 31 12.21 0.40 4.09
C LEU A 31 12.97 0.76 5.37
N GLU A 32 14.04 1.56 5.27
CA GLU A 32 14.77 2.08 6.44
C GLU A 32 13.88 2.92 7.35
N THR A 33 13.00 3.73 6.77
CA THR A 33 12.04 4.52 7.56
C THR A 33 11.06 3.62 8.31
N ILE A 34 10.58 2.53 7.69
CA ILE A 34 9.78 1.52 8.40
C ILE A 34 10.58 0.92 9.55
N GLU A 35 11.80 0.47 9.32
CA GLU A 35 12.68 -0.12 10.35
C GLU A 35 12.85 0.84 11.54
N LYS A 36 13.25 2.09 11.24
CA LYS A 36 13.50 3.14 12.22
C LYS A 36 12.31 3.39 13.17
N HIS A 37 11.09 3.42 12.63
CA HIS A 37 9.90 3.85 13.37
C HIS A 37 9.03 2.72 13.92
N THR A 38 9.31 1.45 13.54
CA THR A 38 8.44 0.32 13.95
C THR A 38 9.12 -0.64 14.93
N GLY A 39 10.45 -0.59 15.03
CA GLY A 39 11.23 -1.53 15.82
C GLY A 39 11.19 -2.97 15.27
N TYR A 40 10.92 -3.12 13.96
CA TYR A 40 11.20 -4.34 13.20
C TYR A 40 12.58 -4.23 12.59
N THR A 41 13.26 -5.34 12.42
CA THR A 41 14.56 -5.40 11.72
C THR A 41 14.32 -5.72 10.25
N LEU A 42 14.83 -4.88 9.35
CA LEU A 42 14.78 -5.09 7.91
C LEU A 42 15.77 -6.20 7.51
N LEU A 43 15.31 -7.15 6.72
CA LEU A 43 16.12 -8.17 6.06
C LEU A 43 15.89 -8.04 4.55
N PRO A 44 16.74 -7.28 3.84
CA PRO A 44 16.59 -7.01 2.41
C PRO A 44 17.23 -8.14 1.59
N TYR A 45 16.48 -9.20 1.33
CA TYR A 45 16.98 -10.34 0.57
C TYR A 45 17.02 -10.07 -0.93
N GLY A 46 18.15 -10.41 -1.56
CA GLY A 46 18.30 -10.53 -3.01
C GLY A 46 18.45 -12.00 -3.42
N MET A 47 17.85 -12.37 -4.54
CA MET A 47 17.93 -13.73 -5.09
C MET A 47 18.62 -13.70 -6.44
N TYR A 48 19.65 -14.51 -6.58
CA TYR A 48 20.53 -14.52 -7.74
C TYR A 48 20.42 -15.85 -8.49
N ALA A 49 20.18 -15.75 -9.79
CA ALA A 49 20.35 -16.87 -10.73
C ALA A 49 21.73 -16.75 -11.35
N LYS A 50 22.69 -17.58 -10.89
CA LYS A 50 24.12 -17.37 -11.08
C LYS A 50 24.49 -16.00 -10.49
N ASP A 51 25.07 -15.10 -11.29
CA ASP A 51 25.50 -13.76 -10.83
C ASP A 51 24.44 -12.66 -11.10
N LYS A 52 23.26 -13.03 -11.62
CA LYS A 52 22.21 -12.08 -11.97
C LYS A 52 21.16 -11.99 -10.88
N LEU A 53 20.93 -10.79 -10.36
CA LEU A 53 19.81 -10.49 -9.46
C LEU A 53 18.48 -10.62 -10.22
N VAL A 54 17.61 -11.52 -9.77
CA VAL A 54 16.35 -11.87 -10.45
C VAL A 54 15.10 -11.57 -9.63
N CYS A 55 15.29 -11.40 -8.32
CA CYS A 55 14.22 -11.05 -7.40
C CYS A 55 14.81 -10.37 -6.17
N ILE A 56 14.11 -9.40 -5.63
CA ILE A 56 14.36 -8.86 -4.30
C ILE A 56 13.16 -9.09 -3.41
N PHE A 57 13.41 -9.19 -2.11
CA PHE A 57 12.38 -9.49 -1.14
C PHE A 57 12.65 -8.80 0.20
N PRO A 58 12.04 -7.65 0.48
CA PRO A 58 12.13 -7.02 1.78
C PRO A 58 11.23 -7.73 2.77
N VAL A 59 11.80 -8.21 3.85
CA VAL A 59 11.05 -8.75 5.00
C VAL A 59 11.46 -8.05 6.28
N PHE A 60 10.54 -8.00 7.22
CA PHE A 60 10.73 -7.38 8.52
C PHE A 60 10.58 -8.43 9.62
N LEU A 61 11.64 -8.59 10.39
CA LEU A 61 11.71 -9.51 11.51
C LEU A 61 11.38 -8.78 12.82
N LYS A 62 10.54 -9.37 13.64
CA LYS A 62 10.35 -8.96 15.05
C LYS A 62 10.51 -10.16 15.94
N THR A 63 11.36 -10.03 16.94
CA THR A 63 11.53 -11.03 18.00
C THR A 63 10.89 -10.52 19.28
N ASN A 64 9.87 -11.22 19.77
CA ASN A 64 9.22 -10.92 21.03
C ASN A 64 9.22 -12.17 21.91
N TYR A 65 9.76 -12.08 23.13
CA TYR A 65 9.83 -13.20 24.07
C TYR A 65 10.41 -14.50 23.45
N GLY A 66 11.41 -14.36 22.59
CA GLY A 66 12.06 -15.48 21.90
C GLY A 66 11.28 -16.06 20.71
N ALA A 67 10.15 -15.47 20.34
CA ALA A 67 9.35 -15.87 19.20
C ALA A 67 9.56 -14.91 18.02
N ASN A 68 9.91 -15.44 16.86
CA ASN A 68 10.13 -14.67 15.63
C ASN A 68 8.86 -14.56 14.80
N VAL A 69 8.56 -13.33 14.38
CA VAL A 69 7.48 -13.01 13.43
C VAL A 69 8.10 -12.31 12.22
N ILE A 70 7.74 -12.74 11.02
CA ILE A 70 8.24 -12.20 9.76
C ILE A 70 7.08 -11.61 8.98
N LEU A 71 7.21 -10.36 8.56
CA LEU A 71 6.15 -9.61 7.89
C LEU A 71 6.68 -8.87 6.65
N SER A 72 5.86 -8.76 5.63
CA SER A 72 6.12 -7.95 4.44
C SER A 72 4.77 -7.48 3.85
N PRO A 73 4.31 -6.26 4.19
CA PRO A 73 4.89 -5.27 5.11
C PRO A 73 4.55 -5.53 6.59
N PRO A 74 5.20 -4.81 7.54
CA PRO A 74 4.76 -4.73 8.92
C PRO A 74 3.39 -4.05 9.02
N PRO A 75 2.55 -4.43 10.01
CA PRO A 75 1.27 -3.76 10.24
C PRO A 75 1.48 -2.33 10.72
N ARG A 76 0.47 -1.47 10.49
CA ARG A 76 0.44 -0.08 10.96
C ARG A 76 1.53 0.82 10.35
N THR A 77 1.95 0.53 9.13
CA THR A 77 2.89 1.36 8.36
C THR A 77 2.20 2.14 7.25
N GLY A 78 0.90 1.93 7.04
CA GLY A 78 0.18 2.49 5.89
C GLY A 78 0.51 1.79 4.57
N VAL A 79 1.41 0.82 4.56
CA VAL A 79 1.81 0.08 3.37
C VAL A 79 0.78 -1.01 3.07
N PRO A 80 0.07 -0.94 1.94
CA PRO A 80 -1.02 -1.87 1.63
C PRO A 80 -0.52 -3.22 1.09
N TYR A 81 0.66 -3.25 0.50
CA TYR A 81 1.31 -4.42 -0.08
C TYR A 81 2.81 -4.18 -0.24
N MET A 82 3.56 -5.26 -0.23
CA MET A 82 5.00 -5.25 -0.41
C MET A 82 5.42 -6.59 -1.07
N GLY A 83 5.87 -7.56 -0.30
CA GLY A 83 6.23 -8.88 -0.82
C GLY A 83 7.50 -8.82 -1.64
N PHE A 84 7.60 -9.71 -2.60
CA PHE A 84 8.75 -9.82 -3.49
C PHE A 84 8.54 -9.04 -4.79
N VAL A 85 9.66 -8.64 -5.39
CA VAL A 85 9.71 -7.91 -6.67
C VAL A 85 10.58 -8.71 -7.64
N MET A 86 9.99 -9.15 -8.75
CA MET A 86 10.69 -9.87 -9.81
C MET A 86 11.39 -8.89 -10.75
N SER A 87 12.47 -9.32 -11.41
CA SER A 87 13.13 -8.53 -12.45
C SER A 87 12.20 -8.32 -13.65
N GLU A 88 12.47 -7.29 -14.47
CA GLU A 88 11.72 -7.01 -15.70
C GLU A 88 11.71 -8.20 -16.69
N GLU A 89 12.77 -9.01 -16.68
CA GLU A 89 12.86 -10.20 -17.55
C GLU A 89 11.84 -11.28 -17.22
N TYR A 90 11.28 -11.27 -16.00
CA TYR A 90 10.31 -12.30 -15.62
C TYR A 90 9.12 -12.34 -16.57
N ASP A 91 8.64 -11.19 -17.05
CA ASP A 91 7.50 -11.13 -17.96
C ASP A 91 7.81 -11.65 -19.37
N THR A 92 9.08 -11.64 -19.75
CA THR A 92 9.53 -12.16 -21.07
C THR A 92 9.71 -13.67 -21.08
N LEU A 93 9.68 -14.34 -19.93
CA LEU A 93 9.79 -15.78 -19.82
C LEU A 93 8.54 -16.47 -20.38
N THR A 94 8.74 -17.66 -20.95
CA THR A 94 7.63 -18.57 -21.25
C THR A 94 6.90 -18.96 -19.97
N GLN A 95 5.66 -19.47 -20.07
CA GLN A 95 4.91 -19.92 -18.90
C GLN A 95 5.70 -20.95 -18.07
N ASN A 96 6.32 -21.94 -18.73
CA ASN A 96 7.19 -22.90 -18.06
C ASN A 96 8.39 -22.22 -17.36
N GLY A 97 9.00 -21.24 -18.04
CA GLY A 97 10.10 -20.45 -17.44
C GLY A 97 9.67 -19.68 -16.20
N LYS A 98 8.47 -19.07 -16.23
CA LYS A 98 7.89 -18.39 -15.06
C LYS A 98 7.65 -19.35 -13.90
N GLU A 99 7.09 -20.52 -14.16
CA GLU A 99 6.81 -21.53 -13.13
C GLU A 99 8.11 -22.08 -12.51
N VAL A 100 9.13 -22.37 -13.32
CA VAL A 100 10.44 -22.80 -12.83
C VAL A 100 11.06 -21.70 -11.96
N ARG A 101 11.04 -20.45 -12.43
CA ARG A 101 11.61 -19.31 -11.70
C ARG A 101 10.89 -19.10 -10.36
N MET A 102 9.56 -19.15 -10.34
CA MET A 102 8.78 -19.00 -9.11
C MET A 102 9.04 -20.12 -8.12
N ARG A 103 9.15 -21.36 -8.59
CA ARG A 103 9.52 -22.50 -7.73
C ARG A 103 10.85 -22.27 -7.05
N GLU A 104 11.89 -21.93 -7.82
CA GLU A 104 13.21 -21.66 -7.28
C GLU A 104 13.19 -20.51 -6.27
N VAL A 105 12.53 -19.39 -6.59
CA VAL A 105 12.44 -18.22 -5.70
C VAL A 105 11.73 -18.56 -4.39
N ILE A 106 10.58 -19.23 -4.45
CA ILE A 106 9.78 -19.50 -3.24
C ILE A 106 10.41 -20.61 -2.38
N GLN A 107 11.04 -21.61 -2.98
CA GLN A 107 11.76 -22.64 -2.22
C GLN A 107 12.95 -22.06 -1.47
N GLU A 108 13.81 -21.29 -2.12
CA GLU A 108 14.94 -20.63 -1.50
C GLU A 108 14.51 -19.66 -0.39
N LEU A 109 13.49 -18.83 -0.70
CA LEU A 109 12.92 -17.92 0.28
C LEU A 109 12.40 -18.67 1.50
N THR A 110 11.58 -19.70 1.29
CA THR A 110 10.99 -20.48 2.38
C THR A 110 12.07 -21.13 3.25
N GLY A 111 13.09 -21.72 2.62
CA GLY A 111 14.25 -22.28 3.33
C GLY A 111 14.95 -21.21 4.17
N LYS A 112 15.20 -20.03 3.59
CA LYS A 112 15.88 -18.93 4.30
C LYS A 112 15.06 -18.39 5.47
N LEU A 113 13.76 -18.26 5.31
CA LEU A 113 12.87 -17.85 6.41
C LEU A 113 12.79 -18.90 7.51
N ASP A 114 12.87 -20.20 7.16
CA ASP A 114 12.83 -21.30 8.13
C ASP A 114 14.06 -21.36 9.04
N GLU A 115 15.23 -20.90 8.55
CA GLU A 115 16.43 -20.72 9.39
C GLU A 115 16.17 -19.82 10.60
N LEU A 116 15.28 -18.83 10.44
CA LEU A 116 14.87 -17.90 11.51
C LEU A 116 13.82 -18.49 12.46
N SER A 117 13.37 -19.72 12.22
CA SER A 117 12.39 -20.44 13.04
C SER A 117 11.14 -19.59 13.38
N PRO A 118 10.48 -18.91 12.42
CA PRO A 118 9.36 -18.04 12.72
C PRO A 118 8.13 -18.83 13.19
N ILE A 119 7.39 -18.26 14.15
CA ILE A 119 6.07 -18.78 14.54
C ILE A 119 4.97 -18.30 13.59
N TYR A 120 5.21 -17.19 12.91
CA TYR A 120 4.30 -16.58 11.94
C TYR A 120 5.05 -15.86 10.83
N VAL A 121 4.62 -16.09 9.60
CA VAL A 121 5.08 -15.37 8.40
C VAL A 121 3.86 -14.82 7.68
N SER A 122 3.86 -13.56 7.29
CA SER A 122 2.79 -12.96 6.47
C SER A 122 3.38 -12.02 5.43
N ILE A 123 2.99 -12.24 4.18
CA ILE A 123 3.49 -11.51 3.01
C ILE A 123 2.27 -11.03 2.22
N GLN A 124 2.19 -9.73 1.95
CA GLN A 124 1.16 -9.16 1.07
C GLN A 124 1.80 -8.82 -0.27
N VAL A 125 1.40 -9.54 -1.30
CA VAL A 125 1.97 -9.43 -2.65
C VAL A 125 1.37 -8.24 -3.39
N VAL A 126 2.14 -7.61 -4.28
CA VAL A 126 1.65 -6.49 -5.09
C VAL A 126 0.49 -6.92 -6.00
N PRO A 127 -0.50 -6.04 -6.26
CA PRO A 127 -1.69 -6.40 -7.07
C PRO A 127 -1.38 -6.88 -8.49
N SER A 128 -0.28 -6.43 -9.09
CA SER A 128 0.14 -6.87 -10.42
C SER A 128 0.68 -8.31 -10.47
N PHE A 129 0.92 -8.94 -9.32
CA PHE A 129 1.47 -10.30 -9.25
C PHE A 129 0.40 -11.29 -8.78
N ILE A 130 -0.07 -12.13 -9.69
CA ILE A 130 -1.22 -13.03 -9.45
C ILE A 130 -0.83 -14.48 -9.19
N ASP A 131 0.38 -14.94 -9.58
CA ASP A 131 0.76 -16.34 -9.43
C ASP A 131 1.36 -16.64 -8.04
N VAL A 132 0.51 -17.03 -7.13
CA VAL A 132 0.86 -17.40 -5.76
C VAL A 132 0.82 -18.91 -5.50
N ARG A 133 0.75 -19.75 -6.56
CA ARG A 133 0.61 -21.21 -6.46
C ARG A 133 1.77 -21.85 -5.71
N GLU A 134 2.99 -21.39 -5.95
CA GLU A 134 4.19 -21.94 -5.30
C GLU A 134 4.17 -21.72 -3.79
N PHE A 135 3.60 -20.64 -3.30
CA PHE A 135 3.38 -20.46 -1.87
C PHE A 135 2.47 -21.55 -1.29
N LYS A 136 1.36 -21.87 -1.99
CA LYS A 136 0.45 -22.94 -1.56
C LYS A 136 1.15 -24.30 -1.48
N TRP A 137 2.03 -24.59 -2.43
CA TRP A 137 2.77 -25.85 -2.46
C TRP A 137 3.93 -25.90 -1.44
N ASN A 138 4.27 -24.76 -0.84
CA ASN A 138 5.22 -24.63 0.28
C ASN A 138 4.51 -24.32 1.62
N ASP A 139 3.30 -24.87 1.81
CA ASP A 139 2.51 -24.83 3.05
C ASP A 139 2.07 -23.44 3.53
N TYR A 140 1.99 -22.46 2.63
CA TYR A 140 1.35 -21.19 2.94
C TYR A 140 -0.17 -21.23 2.67
N SER A 141 -0.93 -20.62 3.57
CA SER A 141 -2.33 -20.27 3.31
C SER A 141 -2.39 -19.03 2.45
N ILE A 142 -3.40 -18.95 1.57
CA ILE A 142 -3.60 -17.83 0.65
C ILE A 142 -4.95 -17.20 0.97
N GLU A 143 -4.94 -15.88 1.16
CA GLU A 143 -6.14 -15.06 1.36
C GLU A 143 -6.18 -13.98 0.27
N PRO A 144 -7.27 -13.88 -0.52
CA PRO A 144 -7.43 -12.79 -1.47
C PRO A 144 -7.72 -11.48 -0.71
N LEU A 145 -7.06 -10.41 -1.17
CA LEU A 145 -7.33 -9.03 -0.79
C LEU A 145 -7.75 -8.27 -2.05
N PHE A 146 -8.41 -7.14 -1.88
CA PHE A 146 -8.96 -6.41 -3.02
C PHE A 146 -8.55 -4.94 -2.99
N THR A 147 -8.34 -4.38 -4.17
CA THR A 147 -8.11 -2.96 -4.38
C THR A 147 -8.89 -2.46 -5.60
N TYR A 148 -9.01 -1.15 -5.74
CA TYR A 148 -9.68 -0.55 -6.87
C TYR A 148 -8.71 0.25 -7.74
N TYR A 149 -8.79 0.02 -9.07
CA TYR A 149 -8.08 0.81 -10.07
C TYR A 149 -9.06 1.54 -10.99
N LEU A 150 -8.72 2.77 -11.32
CA LEU A 150 -9.43 3.54 -12.33
C LEU A 150 -8.46 3.87 -13.46
N SER A 151 -8.73 3.34 -14.68
CA SER A 151 -7.98 3.71 -15.87
C SER A 151 -8.24 5.17 -16.23
N THR A 152 -7.18 5.88 -16.61
CA THR A 152 -7.24 7.25 -17.08
C THR A 152 -7.00 7.37 -18.59
N ASP A 153 -7.07 6.27 -19.35
CA ASP A 153 -6.82 6.28 -20.81
C ASP A 153 -7.86 7.12 -21.55
N ALA A 154 -9.12 7.10 -21.09
CA ALA A 154 -10.19 7.86 -21.68
C ALA A 154 -10.11 9.37 -21.33
N PRO A 155 -10.71 10.28 -22.13
CA PRO A 155 -10.87 11.68 -21.77
C PRO A 155 -11.63 11.85 -20.44
N LEU A 156 -11.32 12.91 -19.68
CA LEU A 156 -11.93 13.18 -18.36
C LEU A 156 -13.46 13.23 -18.42
N GLU A 157 -14.03 13.78 -19.49
CA GLU A 157 -15.49 13.85 -19.68
C GLU A 157 -16.12 12.46 -19.80
N LYS A 158 -15.40 11.50 -20.43
CA LYS A 158 -15.85 10.11 -20.52
C LYS A 158 -15.75 9.42 -19.18
N ILE A 159 -14.63 9.58 -18.47
CA ILE A 159 -14.45 9.07 -17.11
C ILE A 159 -15.58 9.59 -16.19
N LEU A 160 -15.84 10.89 -16.20
CA LEU A 160 -16.92 11.51 -15.42
C LEU A 160 -18.30 10.94 -15.77
N LYS A 161 -18.57 10.59 -17.03
CA LYS A 161 -19.85 9.99 -17.45
C LYS A 161 -20.10 8.64 -16.81
N GLU A 162 -19.05 7.88 -16.53
CA GLU A 162 -19.12 6.55 -15.91
C GLU A 162 -19.40 6.58 -14.41
N PHE A 163 -19.19 7.72 -13.73
CA PHE A 163 -19.46 7.85 -12.29
C PHE A 163 -20.95 7.64 -11.98
N SER A 164 -21.25 7.21 -10.75
CA SER A 164 -22.62 7.16 -10.24
C SER A 164 -23.30 8.53 -10.37
N ARG A 165 -24.63 8.54 -10.45
CA ARG A 165 -25.41 9.78 -10.62
C ARG A 165 -25.07 10.85 -9.58
N SER A 166 -24.96 10.44 -8.29
CA SER A 166 -24.65 11.37 -7.19
C SER A 166 -23.24 11.94 -7.29
N THR A 167 -22.23 11.09 -7.51
CA THR A 167 -20.82 11.51 -7.66
C THR A 167 -20.63 12.40 -8.88
N LYS A 168 -21.22 12.03 -10.03
CA LYS A 168 -21.21 12.85 -11.24
C LYS A 168 -21.79 14.23 -11.00
N SER A 169 -22.92 14.32 -10.29
CA SER A 169 -23.55 15.61 -9.95
C SER A 169 -22.68 16.44 -9.02
N ALA A 170 -22.09 15.82 -7.99
CA ALA A 170 -21.18 16.49 -7.07
C ALA A 170 -19.94 17.01 -7.80
N THR A 171 -19.27 16.16 -8.59
CA THR A 171 -18.06 16.53 -9.35
C THR A 171 -18.34 17.67 -10.34
N LYS A 172 -19.48 17.67 -11.05
CA LYS A 172 -19.84 18.79 -11.92
C LYS A 172 -20.00 20.11 -11.15
N LYS A 173 -20.66 20.07 -9.99
CA LYS A 173 -20.81 21.26 -9.14
C LYS A 173 -19.47 21.75 -8.59
N ILE A 174 -18.53 20.83 -8.30
CA ILE A 174 -17.14 21.17 -7.93
C ILE A 174 -16.46 21.89 -9.09
N MET A 175 -16.53 21.35 -10.31
CA MET A 175 -15.95 21.98 -11.51
C MET A 175 -16.54 23.36 -11.82
N GLU A 176 -17.79 23.60 -11.43
CA GLU A 176 -18.50 24.87 -11.57
C GLU A 176 -18.30 25.81 -10.35
N ASN A 177 -17.40 25.48 -9.43
CA ASN A 177 -17.10 26.21 -8.18
C ASN A 177 -18.35 26.51 -7.31
N LYS A 178 -19.34 25.61 -7.32
CA LYS A 178 -20.60 25.80 -6.56
C LYS A 178 -20.51 25.46 -5.08
N PHE A 179 -19.39 24.90 -4.62
CA PHE A 179 -19.20 24.50 -3.23
C PHE A 179 -18.19 25.37 -2.47
N ASP A 180 -17.59 26.35 -3.12
CA ASP A 180 -16.56 27.21 -2.52
C ASP A 180 -15.51 26.38 -1.74
N MET A 181 -14.91 25.41 -2.45
CA MET A 181 -13.85 24.54 -1.93
C MET A 181 -12.62 24.64 -2.80
N GLU A 182 -11.46 24.66 -2.18
CA GLU A 182 -10.16 24.68 -2.86
C GLU A 182 -9.24 23.62 -2.30
N ILE A 183 -8.46 22.96 -3.18
CA ILE A 183 -7.40 22.05 -2.79
C ILE A 183 -6.03 22.71 -2.96
N ARG A 184 -5.20 22.68 -1.93
CA ARG A 184 -3.85 23.27 -1.94
C ARG A 184 -2.82 22.26 -1.43
N GLU A 185 -1.65 22.25 -2.06
CA GLU A 185 -0.51 21.45 -1.59
C GLU A 185 0.14 22.07 -0.36
N SER A 186 0.73 21.21 0.47
CA SER A 186 1.41 21.58 1.70
C SER A 186 2.54 20.62 2.00
N THR A 187 3.45 21.05 2.88
CA THR A 187 4.47 20.19 3.50
C THR A 187 4.26 20.05 5.01
N ASP A 188 3.32 20.82 5.58
CA ASP A 188 2.99 20.78 7.00
C ASP A 188 2.05 19.61 7.29
N LEU A 189 2.53 18.61 8.01
CA LEU A 189 1.77 17.41 8.41
C LEU A 189 0.92 17.58 9.68
N ALA A 190 1.10 18.64 10.43
CA ALA A 190 0.42 18.78 11.71
C ALA A 190 -1.12 18.81 11.59
N PRO A 191 -1.73 19.58 10.66
CA PRO A 191 -3.19 19.53 10.44
C PRO A 191 -3.68 18.16 9.94
N PHE A 192 -2.90 17.49 9.09
CA PHE A 192 -3.23 16.14 8.60
C PHE A 192 -3.31 15.15 9.77
N TYR A 193 -2.31 15.19 10.65
CA TYR A 193 -2.22 14.27 11.78
C TYR A 193 -3.33 14.53 12.80
N GLU A 194 -3.70 15.78 13.02
CA GLU A 194 -4.85 16.15 13.87
C GLU A 194 -6.16 15.59 13.33
N ILE A 195 -6.43 15.77 12.02
CA ILE A 195 -7.65 15.25 11.37
C ILE A 195 -7.66 13.71 11.45
N LEU A 196 -6.54 13.08 11.17
CA LEU A 196 -6.39 11.62 11.21
C LEU A 196 -6.67 11.10 12.63
N SER A 197 -6.03 11.69 13.65
CA SER A 197 -6.18 11.29 15.05
C SER A 197 -7.62 11.40 15.52
N LYS A 198 -8.28 12.53 15.29
CA LYS A 198 -9.70 12.70 15.63
C LYS A 198 -10.60 11.67 14.97
N ARG A 199 -10.32 11.35 13.69
CA ARG A 199 -11.10 10.36 12.95
C ARG A 199 -10.98 8.96 13.51
N TYR A 200 -9.79 8.59 14.00
CA TYR A 200 -9.57 7.30 14.65
C TYR A 200 -10.23 7.23 16.03
N GLU A 201 -10.17 8.30 16.83
CA GLU A 201 -10.85 8.40 18.13
C GLU A 201 -12.37 8.20 17.97
N GLU A 202 -13.01 8.87 16.99
CA GLU A 202 -14.43 8.71 16.69
C GLU A 202 -14.82 7.29 16.30
N GLN A 203 -13.91 6.57 15.64
CA GLN A 203 -14.13 5.18 15.25
C GLN A 203 -13.80 4.18 16.36
N GLY A 204 -13.38 4.64 17.54
CA GLY A 204 -12.97 3.79 18.66
C GLY A 204 -11.69 3.02 18.39
N ILE A 205 -10.92 3.41 17.38
CA ILE A 205 -9.66 2.77 17.01
C ILE A 205 -8.58 3.25 17.96
N LYS A 206 -8.13 2.35 18.84
CA LYS A 206 -7.01 2.68 19.74
C LYS A 206 -5.70 2.70 18.97
N PHE A 207 -5.02 3.85 19.05
CA PHE A 207 -3.66 4.04 18.57
C PHE A 207 -2.64 3.08 19.24
N PRO A 208 -1.51 2.70 18.61
CA PRO A 208 -0.68 3.60 17.81
C PRO A 208 -0.74 3.28 16.33
N ILE A 209 -0.99 4.31 15.57
CA ILE A 209 -0.86 4.30 14.14
C ILE A 209 0.50 4.92 13.83
N ILE A 210 0.81 4.99 12.60
CA ILE A 210 1.93 5.72 12.02
C ILE A 210 2.20 7.00 12.83
N SER A 211 3.42 7.20 13.29
CA SER A 211 3.79 8.46 13.96
C SER A 211 3.92 9.60 12.95
N ILE A 212 3.80 10.84 13.44
CA ILE A 212 3.99 12.00 12.56
C ILE A 212 5.43 12.04 12.04
N GLU A 213 6.40 11.69 12.83
CA GLU A 213 7.83 11.68 12.47
C GLU A 213 8.12 10.66 11.36
N TYR A 214 7.40 9.55 11.33
CA TYR A 214 7.48 8.58 10.22
C TYR A 214 7.02 9.21 8.90
N LEU A 215 5.92 9.95 8.91
CA LEU A 215 5.40 10.62 7.72
C LEU A 215 6.29 11.80 7.30
N GLU A 216 6.85 12.54 8.26
CA GLU A 216 7.81 13.63 8.00
C GLU A 216 9.08 13.12 7.34
N ASP A 217 9.63 12.01 7.83
CA ASP A 217 10.79 11.38 7.22
C ASP A 217 10.49 10.95 5.78
N LEU A 218 9.34 10.33 5.51
CA LEU A 218 8.96 9.92 4.17
C LEU A 218 8.72 11.10 3.22
N LEU A 219 8.07 12.16 3.71
CA LEU A 219 7.80 13.35 2.89
C LEU A 219 9.11 14.04 2.50
N ARG A 220 10.08 14.07 3.43
CA ARG A 220 11.43 14.63 3.19
C ARG A 220 12.24 13.78 2.21
N LEU A 221 12.15 12.46 2.30
CA LEU A 221 12.89 11.54 1.42
C LEU A 221 12.31 11.48 -0.01
N TYR A 222 11.01 11.67 -0.14
CA TYR A 222 10.28 11.50 -1.39
C TYR A 222 9.38 12.70 -1.72
N PRO A 223 9.91 13.94 -1.76
CA PRO A 223 9.12 15.16 -1.96
C PRO A 223 8.40 15.19 -3.32
N ASP A 224 8.98 14.56 -4.34
CA ASP A 224 8.40 14.49 -5.68
C ASP A 224 7.39 13.33 -5.84
N ASN A 225 7.37 12.38 -4.89
CA ASN A 225 6.56 11.17 -4.98
C ASN A 225 5.42 11.16 -3.97
N ILE A 226 5.52 11.85 -2.85
CA ILE A 226 4.49 11.92 -1.83
C ILE A 226 3.93 13.34 -1.80
N ARG A 227 2.64 13.45 -2.14
CA ARG A 227 1.94 14.73 -2.20
C ARG A 227 0.96 14.85 -1.04
N LEU A 228 1.18 15.83 -0.17
CA LEU A 228 0.23 16.25 0.85
C LEU A 228 -0.64 17.38 0.31
N SER A 229 -1.95 17.27 0.47
CA SER A 229 -2.89 18.32 0.08
C SER A 229 -3.97 18.50 1.13
N TYR A 230 -4.42 19.74 1.28
CA TYR A 230 -5.56 20.10 2.12
C TYR A 230 -6.70 20.68 1.29
N VAL A 231 -7.93 20.38 1.70
CA VAL A 231 -9.12 21.01 1.16
C VAL A 231 -9.57 22.11 2.13
N TYR A 232 -9.75 23.31 1.60
CA TYR A 232 -10.23 24.50 2.31
C TYR A 232 -11.66 24.80 1.90
N ASP A 233 -12.46 25.34 2.84
CA ASP A 233 -13.76 25.93 2.56
C ASP A 233 -13.64 27.42 2.23
N GLY A 234 -14.78 28.07 1.94
CA GLY A 234 -14.83 29.50 1.61
C GLY A 234 -14.36 30.43 2.73
N ASP A 235 -14.36 29.98 3.96
CA ASP A 235 -13.84 30.70 5.13
C ASP A 235 -12.34 30.40 5.38
N ASN A 236 -11.67 29.71 4.47
CA ASN A 236 -10.27 29.29 4.54
C ASN A 236 -9.96 28.32 5.71
N ASN A 237 -10.95 27.55 6.17
CA ASN A 237 -10.73 26.48 7.12
C ASN A 237 -10.33 25.18 6.40
N ILE A 238 -9.40 24.41 6.97
CA ILE A 238 -9.10 23.06 6.48
C ILE A 238 -10.28 22.16 6.82
N ILE A 239 -10.91 21.56 5.79
CA ILE A 239 -12.05 20.65 5.91
C ILE A 239 -11.74 19.20 5.48
N GLY A 240 -10.55 18.93 4.96
CA GLY A 240 -10.10 17.61 4.59
C GLY A 240 -8.64 17.59 4.22
N SER A 241 -8.09 16.39 4.14
CA SER A 241 -6.68 16.15 3.84
C SER A 241 -6.47 14.90 2.98
N SER A 242 -5.39 14.87 2.22
CA SER A 242 -4.99 13.76 1.37
C SER A 242 -3.48 13.64 1.32
N LEU A 243 -2.98 12.41 1.52
CA LEU A 243 -1.64 11.99 1.15
C LEU A 243 -1.75 11.05 -0.05
N ALA A 244 -1.15 11.41 -1.15
CA ALA A 244 -1.09 10.60 -2.36
C ALA A 244 0.34 10.20 -2.68
N ILE A 245 0.51 9.02 -3.28
CA ILE A 245 1.79 8.55 -3.81
C ILE A 245 1.73 8.59 -5.33
N ILE A 246 2.76 9.20 -5.94
CA ILE A 246 2.93 9.31 -7.39
C ILE A 246 4.26 8.63 -7.72
N TYR A 247 4.19 7.41 -8.25
CA TYR A 247 5.38 6.66 -8.56
C TYR A 247 5.14 5.73 -9.75
N LYS A 248 6.09 5.72 -10.70
CA LYS A 248 5.98 4.95 -11.96
C LYS A 248 4.62 5.17 -12.64
N GLY A 249 3.95 4.14 -13.04
CA GLY A 249 2.66 4.20 -13.74
C GLY A 249 1.43 4.42 -12.85
N LYS A 250 1.58 4.87 -11.59
CA LYS A 250 0.47 4.94 -10.63
C LYS A 250 0.40 6.25 -9.87
N VAL A 251 -0.83 6.69 -9.62
CA VAL A 251 -1.20 7.61 -8.56
C VAL A 251 -2.01 6.83 -7.54
N ILE A 252 -1.60 6.81 -6.29
CA ILE A 252 -2.24 6.03 -5.22
C ILE A 252 -2.86 7.00 -4.22
N SER A 253 -4.17 6.86 -3.95
CA SER A 253 -4.81 7.52 -2.80
C SER A 253 -4.38 6.78 -1.54
N TRP A 254 -3.28 7.21 -0.94
CA TRP A 254 -2.63 6.47 0.14
C TRP A 254 -3.33 6.64 1.48
N MET A 255 -3.43 7.88 1.94
CA MET A 255 -4.11 8.23 3.19
C MET A 255 -4.87 9.54 3.03
N GLY A 256 -5.90 9.74 3.83
CA GLY A 256 -6.63 11.01 3.86
C GLY A 256 -8.07 10.81 4.29
N THR A 257 -8.65 11.90 4.74
CA THR A 257 -10.04 11.89 5.22
C THR A 257 -10.60 13.32 5.28
N PRO A 258 -11.91 13.51 5.09
CA PRO A 258 -12.56 14.75 5.47
C PRO A 258 -12.55 14.90 6.99
N LYS A 259 -12.57 16.13 7.48
CA LYS A 259 -12.87 16.40 8.89
C LYS A 259 -14.22 15.78 9.29
N PRO A 260 -14.40 15.42 10.55
CA PRO A 260 -15.71 15.08 11.08
C PRO A 260 -16.74 16.19 10.80
N ASP A 261 -17.99 15.79 10.63
CA ASP A 261 -19.16 16.69 10.49
C ASP A 261 -19.18 17.64 9.27
N VAL A 262 -18.33 17.39 8.27
CA VAL A 262 -18.33 18.13 7.01
C VAL A 262 -19.33 17.51 6.04
N SER A 263 -20.35 18.28 5.65
CA SER A 263 -21.38 17.88 4.68
C SER A 263 -20.97 18.08 3.21
N LEU A 264 -19.89 18.83 2.96
CA LEU A 264 -19.35 19.09 1.62
C LEU A 264 -18.73 17.83 0.99
N PRO A 265 -18.76 17.71 -0.36
CA PRO A 265 -18.23 16.52 -1.07
C PRO A 265 -16.68 16.53 -1.17
N VAL A 266 -16.00 16.63 -0.03
CA VAL A 266 -14.53 16.74 0.08
C VAL A 266 -13.82 15.59 -0.61
N ASN A 267 -14.27 14.34 -0.38
CA ASN A 267 -13.64 13.18 -1.01
C ASN A 267 -13.88 13.12 -2.53
N ASP A 268 -15.03 13.64 -3.01
CA ASP A 268 -15.30 13.72 -4.46
C ASP A 268 -14.33 14.72 -5.11
N LEU A 269 -14.01 15.86 -4.43
CA LEU A 269 -12.99 16.79 -4.89
C LEU A 269 -11.59 16.16 -4.89
N ILE A 270 -11.16 15.55 -3.77
CA ILE A 270 -9.83 14.91 -3.67
C ILE A 270 -9.66 13.87 -4.78
N PHE A 271 -10.64 12.98 -4.96
CA PHE A 271 -10.53 11.92 -5.98
C PHE A 271 -10.52 12.49 -7.39
N TRP A 272 -11.32 13.52 -7.65
CA TRP A 272 -11.32 14.19 -8.96
C TRP A 272 -9.95 14.82 -9.27
N GLU A 273 -9.32 15.48 -8.29
CA GLU A 273 -7.96 16.03 -8.47
C GLU A 273 -6.92 14.92 -8.72
N LEU A 274 -6.97 13.82 -7.95
CA LEU A 274 -6.05 12.69 -8.16
C LEU A 274 -6.28 12.01 -9.52
N ILE A 275 -7.51 11.93 -10.02
CA ILE A 275 -7.81 11.43 -11.36
C ILE A 275 -7.24 12.38 -12.44
N LYS A 276 -7.32 13.69 -12.25
CA LYS A 276 -6.72 14.66 -13.17
C LYS A 276 -5.19 14.50 -13.20
N ILE A 277 -4.54 14.43 -12.04
CA ILE A 277 -3.09 14.18 -11.93
C ILE A 277 -2.71 12.88 -12.64
N ALA A 278 -3.45 11.81 -12.42
CA ALA A 278 -3.19 10.54 -13.07
C ALA A 278 -3.34 10.62 -14.59
N LYS A 279 -4.37 11.34 -15.08
CA LYS A 279 -4.60 11.59 -16.51
C LYS A 279 -3.47 12.40 -17.13
N ASP A 280 -3.11 13.53 -16.54
CA ASP A 280 -2.11 14.47 -17.06
C ASP A 280 -0.71 13.85 -17.09
N THR A 281 -0.45 12.89 -16.20
CA THR A 281 0.82 12.19 -16.10
C THR A 281 0.81 10.80 -16.74
N ASN A 282 -0.27 10.43 -17.45
CA ASN A 282 -0.47 9.13 -18.09
C ASN A 282 -0.25 7.94 -17.13
N ARG A 283 -0.92 7.99 -15.97
CA ARG A 283 -0.87 6.98 -14.91
C ARG A 283 -2.25 6.43 -14.61
N THR A 284 -2.28 5.22 -14.04
CA THR A 284 -3.50 4.64 -13.47
C THR A 284 -3.73 5.18 -12.05
N PHE A 285 -4.98 5.46 -11.71
CA PHE A 285 -5.35 5.87 -10.35
C PHE A 285 -5.73 4.66 -9.50
N GLU A 286 -4.96 4.37 -8.46
CA GLU A 286 -5.28 3.38 -7.44
C GLU A 286 -6.02 4.03 -6.28
N ILE A 287 -7.30 3.66 -6.14
CA ILE A 287 -8.18 4.22 -5.09
C ILE A 287 -7.87 3.60 -3.72
N GLY A 288 -7.13 2.48 -3.71
CA GLY A 288 -6.75 1.74 -2.50
C GLY A 288 -7.79 0.69 -2.08
N GLY A 289 -7.54 0.02 -0.96
CA GLY A 289 -8.19 -1.19 -0.50
C GLY A 289 -9.72 -1.26 -0.60
N ALA A 290 -10.20 -2.46 -0.93
CA ALA A 290 -11.61 -2.77 -1.16
C ALA A 290 -12.12 -3.88 -0.22
N ASP A 291 -11.58 -3.96 1.00
CA ASP A 291 -11.92 -5.01 1.96
C ASP A 291 -12.96 -4.56 3.01
N THR A 292 -13.24 -3.26 3.07
CA THR A 292 -14.22 -2.70 4.01
C THR A 292 -15.50 -2.28 3.29
N ARG A 293 -16.62 -2.93 3.58
CA ARG A 293 -17.91 -2.72 2.90
C ARG A 293 -18.32 -1.24 2.80
N ARG A 294 -18.14 -0.46 3.86
CA ARG A 294 -18.47 0.98 3.87
C ARG A 294 -17.60 1.76 2.89
N LEU A 295 -16.29 1.47 2.84
CA LEU A 295 -15.36 2.14 1.91
C LEU A 295 -15.62 1.71 0.48
N CYS A 296 -15.95 0.43 0.24
CA CYS A 296 -16.32 -0.07 -1.08
C CYS A 296 -17.55 0.66 -1.62
N ALA A 297 -18.60 0.86 -0.80
CA ALA A 297 -19.82 1.56 -1.21
C ALA A 297 -19.53 3.00 -1.67
N PHE A 298 -18.55 3.68 -1.06
CA PHE A 298 -18.10 5.00 -1.51
C PHE A 298 -17.25 4.91 -2.79
N LYS A 299 -16.19 4.09 -2.79
CA LYS A 299 -15.20 4.00 -3.87
C LYS A 299 -15.81 3.51 -5.18
N ALA A 300 -16.70 2.53 -5.13
CA ALA A 300 -17.39 1.97 -6.30
C ALA A 300 -18.22 3.01 -7.07
N ARG A 301 -18.57 4.16 -6.45
CA ARG A 301 -19.30 5.25 -7.10
C ARG A 301 -18.50 5.92 -8.24
N PHE A 302 -17.19 5.76 -8.26
CA PHE A 302 -16.29 6.26 -9.31
C PHE A 302 -16.12 5.27 -10.46
N ASN A 303 -16.82 4.13 -10.44
CA ASN A 303 -16.77 3.05 -11.44
C ASN A 303 -15.36 2.50 -11.71
N PRO A 304 -14.56 2.19 -10.67
CA PRO A 304 -13.26 1.55 -10.85
C PRO A 304 -13.39 0.08 -11.20
N SER A 305 -12.33 -0.52 -11.74
CA SER A 305 -12.16 -1.97 -11.80
C SER A 305 -11.74 -2.54 -10.43
N LEU A 306 -12.24 -3.71 -10.10
CA LEU A 306 -11.82 -4.46 -8.93
C LEU A 306 -10.63 -5.34 -9.30
N GLU A 307 -9.54 -5.19 -8.56
CA GLU A 307 -8.32 -5.98 -8.73
C GLU A 307 -8.04 -6.79 -7.47
N THR A 308 -7.44 -7.97 -7.68
CA THR A 308 -7.10 -8.88 -6.58
C THR A 308 -5.60 -8.88 -6.34
N ASN A 309 -5.21 -8.77 -5.08
CA ASN A 309 -3.89 -9.14 -4.61
C ASN A 309 -4.00 -10.21 -3.52
N TYR A 310 -2.89 -10.70 -3.03
CA TYR A 310 -2.92 -11.84 -2.12
C TYR A 310 -2.09 -11.57 -0.87
N ARG A 311 -2.63 -11.98 0.27
CA ARG A 311 -1.86 -12.25 1.46
C ARG A 311 -1.54 -13.74 1.50
N VAL A 312 -0.26 -14.08 1.56
CA VAL A 312 0.20 -15.44 1.80
C VAL A 312 0.78 -15.50 3.20
N PHE A 313 0.41 -16.50 3.98
CA PHE A 313 0.84 -16.60 5.37
C PHE A 313 1.01 -18.04 5.82
N ARG A 314 1.94 -18.23 6.74
CA ARG A 314 2.21 -19.52 7.37
C ARG A 314 2.33 -19.36 8.87
N ARG A 315 1.78 -20.31 9.64
CA ARG A 315 1.79 -20.29 11.09
C ARG A 315 2.13 -21.66 11.65
N ARG A 316 3.00 -21.71 12.64
CA ARG A 316 3.16 -22.90 13.48
C ARG A 316 2.01 -22.97 14.52
N HIS A 317 1.76 -24.13 15.14
CA HIS A 317 0.65 -24.33 16.07
C HIS A 317 0.59 -23.27 17.18
N ILE A 318 1.73 -22.86 17.73
CA ILE A 318 1.84 -21.77 18.72
C ILE A 318 1.47 -20.40 18.10
N GLY A 319 1.80 -20.18 16.85
CA GLY A 319 1.48 -18.96 16.11
C GLY A 319 -0.02 -18.79 15.85
N ALA A 320 -0.78 -19.88 15.76
CA ALA A 320 -2.24 -19.84 15.62
C ALA A 320 -2.93 -19.22 16.87
N MET A 321 -2.39 -19.48 18.04
CA MET A 321 -2.91 -18.89 19.30
C MET A 321 -2.54 -17.42 19.42
N ALA A 322 -1.32 -17.03 19.01
CA ALA A 322 -0.89 -15.65 18.97
C ALA A 322 -1.70 -14.81 17.96
N GLU A 323 -2.00 -15.35 16.78
CA GLU A 323 -2.87 -14.73 15.79
C GLU A 323 -4.32 -14.63 16.28
N TRP A 324 -4.84 -15.68 16.91
CA TRP A 324 -6.16 -15.66 17.50
C TRP A 324 -6.29 -14.57 18.57
N VAL A 325 -5.28 -14.41 19.44
CA VAL A 325 -5.20 -13.31 20.41
C VAL A 325 -5.14 -11.97 19.70
N TYR A 326 -4.28 -11.82 18.68
CA TYR A 326 -4.19 -10.60 17.90
C TYR A 326 -5.51 -10.24 17.20
N MET A 327 -6.13 -11.20 16.53
CA MET A 327 -7.39 -10.97 15.80
C MET A 327 -8.56 -10.71 16.74
N ASN A 328 -8.64 -11.41 17.88
CA ASN A 328 -9.78 -11.29 18.79
C ASN A 328 -9.61 -10.22 19.88
N VAL A 329 -8.39 -9.92 20.27
CA VAL A 329 -8.12 -8.91 21.32
C VAL A 329 -7.79 -7.57 20.69
N TYR A 330 -6.94 -7.51 19.66
CA TYR A 330 -6.52 -6.25 19.05
C TYR A 330 -7.42 -5.79 17.89
N LYS A 331 -7.85 -6.70 17.02
CA LYS A 331 -8.67 -6.33 15.86
C LYS A 331 -10.13 -6.04 16.26
N LYS A 332 -10.70 -6.78 17.22
CA LYS A 332 -12.02 -6.47 17.80
C LYS A 332 -12.02 -5.18 18.62
N SER A 333 -10.94 -4.87 19.34
CA SER A 333 -10.84 -3.63 20.11
C SER A 333 -10.52 -2.41 19.23
N SER A 334 -10.10 -2.61 17.98
CA SER A 334 -9.76 -1.55 17.03
C SER A 334 -10.88 -1.21 16.04
N GLY A 335 -12.05 -1.87 16.10
CA GLY A 335 -13.18 -1.55 15.22
C GLY A 335 -12.92 -1.80 13.72
N LEU A 336 -11.90 -2.59 13.38
CA LEU A 336 -11.48 -2.90 12.00
C LEU A 336 -12.22 -4.13 11.40
N MET A 337 -13.48 -4.37 11.82
CA MET A 337 -14.38 -5.30 11.12
C MET A 337 -15.47 -4.57 10.38
#